data_ba409bc425e2691600326b2dfc59b170
#
_entry.id   ba409bc425e2691600326b2dfc59b170
#
_cell.length_a   1.000
_cell.length_b   1.000
_cell.length_c   1.000
_cell.angle_alpha   90.00
_cell.angle_beta   90.00
_cell.angle_gamma   90.00
#
_symmetry.space_group_name_H-M   'P 1'
#
loop_
_entity.id
_entity.type
_entity.pdbx_description
1 polymer ?
#
loop_
_entity_poly.entity_id
_entity_poly.type
_entity_poly.pdbx_seq_one_letter_code
_entity_poly.pdbx_strand_id
1 'polypeptide(L)'
;MKAIGLLLISFFVLCASTTTVVASNESVKAKIQRAMKAAPSSISAEAEIRDVTPGWPVIRPGDNGWTCFPGVPVTLGDKHPMCNDEVWMNWLYAVVHLFGTGEWLFETDTVGYSYMLRGDALVNNNDVTGGDVGLWDQEGPHIMMLFPTLEEIADLPRDPNAGGPYVMWDNDEVFPFDALIHVMVPLTDRDR
;
A
#
# COMPACT_ATOMS: atom_id res chain seq x y z
N MET A 1 65.14 -33.03 34.49
CA MET A 1 65.06 -32.16 33.27
C MET A 1 63.59 -31.98 32.94
N LYS A 2 63.00 -30.84 33.23
CA LYS A 2 61.57 -30.53 33.00
C LYS A 2 61.47 -29.64 31.76
N ALA A 3 60.81 -30.11 30.71
CA ALA A 3 60.53 -29.33 29.52
C ALA A 3 59.28 -28.44 29.75
N ILE A 4 59.47 -27.14 29.61
CA ILE A 4 58.41 -26.13 29.71
C ILE A 4 57.84 -25.95 28.27
N GLY A 5 56.61 -26.41 28.05
CA GLY A 5 55.89 -26.19 26.84
C GLY A 5 55.32 -24.75 26.75
N LEU A 6 55.74 -24.01 25.74
CA LEU A 6 55.29 -22.65 25.48
C LEU A 6 53.96 -22.73 24.69
N LEU A 7 52.85 -22.30 25.31
CA LEU A 7 51.52 -22.21 24.71
C LEU A 7 51.38 -20.89 23.97
N LEU A 8 51.42 -20.92 22.64
CA LEU A 8 51.12 -19.77 21.77
C LEU A 8 49.60 -19.61 21.64
N ILE A 9 49.06 -18.58 22.31
CA ILE A 9 47.66 -18.15 22.16
C ILE A 9 47.58 -17.21 20.96
N SER A 10 47.06 -17.71 19.83
CA SER A 10 46.76 -16.89 18.67
C SER A 10 45.47 -16.11 18.90
N PHE A 11 45.58 -14.79 19.05
CA PHE A 11 44.45 -13.88 19.10
C PHE A 11 43.90 -13.67 17.68
N PHE A 12 42.77 -14.33 17.37
CA PHE A 12 42.00 -14.03 16.15
C PHE A 12 41.20 -12.74 16.37
N VAL A 13 41.65 -11.63 15.81
CA VAL A 13 40.88 -10.39 15.76
C VAL A 13 39.81 -10.56 14.69
N LEU A 14 38.55 -10.81 15.11
CA LEU A 14 37.39 -10.86 14.25
C LEU A 14 37.00 -9.40 13.90
N CYS A 15 37.44 -8.93 12.73
CA CYS A 15 36.99 -7.64 12.18
C CYS A 15 35.52 -7.76 11.78
N ALA A 16 34.61 -7.38 12.68
CA ALA A 16 33.19 -7.22 12.35
C ALA A 16 33.01 -6.00 11.44
N SER A 17 32.90 -6.24 10.13
CA SER A 17 32.51 -5.20 9.18
C SER A 17 31.06 -4.84 9.41
N THR A 18 30.78 -3.74 10.11
CA THR A 18 29.46 -3.15 10.19
C THR A 18 29.12 -2.51 8.84
N THR A 19 28.41 -3.22 8.00
CA THR A 19 27.75 -2.62 6.82
C THR A 19 26.64 -1.69 7.32
N THR A 20 26.91 -0.40 7.37
CA THR A 20 25.88 0.62 7.52
C THR A 20 25.02 0.58 6.26
N VAL A 21 23.81 0.04 6.36
CA VAL A 21 22.76 0.22 5.34
C VAL A 21 22.40 1.71 5.37
N VAL A 22 22.99 2.47 4.46
CA VAL A 22 22.56 3.85 4.21
C VAL A 22 21.20 3.73 3.52
N ALA A 23 20.11 3.87 4.27
CA ALA A 23 18.81 4.11 3.70
C ALA A 23 18.93 5.40 2.87
N SER A 24 18.84 5.28 1.54
CA SER A 24 18.85 6.43 0.65
C SER A 24 17.60 7.26 0.96
N ASN A 25 17.76 8.39 1.66
CA ASN A 25 16.69 9.35 1.87
C ASN A 25 16.29 9.90 0.49
N GLU A 26 15.21 9.36 -0.06
CA GLU A 26 14.64 9.87 -1.29
C GLU A 26 14.23 11.34 -1.11
N SER A 27 14.59 12.19 -2.07
CA SER A 27 14.28 13.62 -1.97
C SER A 27 12.77 13.88 -2.03
N VAL A 28 12.30 14.91 -1.33
CA VAL A 28 10.90 15.37 -1.39
C VAL A 28 10.44 15.60 -2.84
N LYS A 29 11.31 16.17 -3.69
CA LYS A 29 11.02 16.36 -5.12
C LYS A 29 10.75 15.04 -5.84
N ALA A 30 11.52 13.99 -5.58
CA ALA A 30 11.33 12.68 -6.20
C ALA A 30 10.03 12.03 -5.72
N LYS A 31 9.70 12.14 -4.44
CA LYS A 31 8.41 11.68 -3.87
C LYS A 31 7.23 12.37 -4.53
N ILE A 32 7.26 13.70 -4.66
CA ILE A 32 6.21 14.48 -5.34
C ILE A 32 6.05 14.01 -6.79
N GLN A 33 7.15 13.88 -7.54
CA GLN A 33 7.10 13.42 -8.93
C GLN A 33 6.54 12.00 -9.08
N ARG A 34 6.77 11.13 -8.11
CA ARG A 34 6.20 9.78 -8.11
C ARG A 34 4.71 9.83 -7.80
N ALA A 35 4.30 10.53 -6.74
CA ALA A 35 2.90 10.69 -6.35
C ALA A 35 2.03 11.21 -7.49
N MET A 36 2.51 12.22 -8.23
CA MET A 36 1.80 12.78 -9.39
C MET A 36 1.55 11.79 -10.54
N LYS A 37 2.22 10.63 -10.56
CA LYS A 37 2.01 9.59 -11.57
C LYS A 37 0.88 8.62 -11.20
N ALA A 38 0.29 8.74 -10.01
CA ALA A 38 -0.79 7.88 -9.55
C ALA A 38 -2.08 8.08 -10.33
N ALA A 39 -2.38 9.30 -10.75
CA ALA A 39 -3.63 9.69 -11.40
C ALA A 39 -3.40 10.50 -12.68
N PRO A 40 -4.43 10.73 -13.51
CA PRO A 40 -4.36 11.67 -14.62
C PRO A 40 -3.91 13.06 -14.18
N SER A 41 -3.20 13.78 -15.05
CA SER A 41 -2.68 15.13 -14.73
C SER A 41 -3.78 16.14 -14.38
N SER A 42 -5.00 15.97 -14.91
CA SER A 42 -6.17 16.77 -14.54
C SER A 42 -6.55 16.64 -13.05
N ILE A 43 -6.11 15.59 -12.38
CA ILE A 43 -6.29 15.33 -10.95
C ILE A 43 -5.00 15.67 -10.20
N SER A 44 -3.90 15.01 -10.57
CA SER A 44 -2.67 15.04 -9.78
C SER A 44 -1.93 16.39 -9.82
N ALA A 45 -2.22 17.27 -10.80
CA ALA A 45 -1.56 18.58 -10.89
C ALA A 45 -1.86 19.48 -9.68
N GLU A 46 -3.11 19.54 -9.23
CA GLU A 46 -3.57 20.38 -8.13
C GLU A 46 -3.90 19.59 -6.85
N ALA A 47 -3.62 18.28 -6.82
CA ALA A 47 -3.83 17.43 -5.64
C ALA A 47 -2.86 17.78 -4.51
N GLU A 48 -3.31 17.66 -3.27
CA GLU A 48 -2.43 17.64 -2.12
C GLU A 48 -1.50 16.41 -2.21
N ILE A 49 -0.22 16.55 -1.88
CA ILE A 49 0.69 15.42 -1.80
C ILE A 49 1.19 15.26 -0.38
N ARG A 50 1.00 14.06 0.17
CA ARG A 50 1.46 13.67 1.49
C ARG A 50 2.56 12.62 1.40
N ASP A 51 3.48 12.64 2.36
CA ASP A 51 4.46 11.56 2.54
C ASP A 51 3.78 10.35 3.21
N VAL A 52 4.32 9.15 2.96
CA VAL A 52 3.86 7.89 3.59
C VAL A 52 4.44 7.69 5.00
N THR A 53 5.26 8.60 5.51
CA THR A 53 5.77 8.54 6.89
C THR A 53 4.64 8.72 7.91
N PRO A 54 4.79 8.22 9.16
CA PRO A 54 3.74 8.32 10.17
C PRO A 54 3.16 9.72 10.31
N GLY A 55 1.83 9.82 10.36
CA GLY A 55 1.10 11.08 10.37
C GLY A 55 0.88 11.71 9.00
N TRP A 56 1.40 11.12 7.94
CA TRP A 56 1.21 11.53 6.54
C TRP A 56 1.37 13.04 6.32
N PRO A 57 2.55 13.61 6.62
CA PRO A 57 2.77 15.05 6.53
C PRO A 57 2.61 15.54 5.08
N VAL A 58 2.01 16.71 4.93
CA VAL A 58 1.88 17.39 3.64
C VAL A 58 3.26 17.82 3.15
N ILE A 59 3.64 17.37 1.94
CA ILE A 59 4.89 17.75 1.27
C ILE A 59 4.66 18.65 0.05
N ARG A 60 3.42 18.75 -0.42
CA ARG A 60 2.94 19.75 -1.37
C ARG A 60 1.46 20.05 -1.08
N PRO A 61 1.05 21.28 -0.82
CA PRO A 61 -0.36 21.64 -0.69
C PRO A 61 -1.10 21.45 -2.02
N GLY A 62 -2.42 21.25 -1.95
CA GLY A 62 -3.35 21.14 -3.07
C GLY A 62 -4.75 21.58 -2.65
N ASP A 63 -5.65 21.82 -3.60
CA ASP A 63 -6.97 22.41 -3.33
C ASP A 63 -8.13 21.81 -4.14
N ASN A 64 -7.88 20.74 -4.88
CA ASN A 64 -8.90 20.10 -5.73
C ASN A 64 -9.64 18.92 -5.08
N GLY A 65 -9.48 18.70 -3.78
CA GLY A 65 -10.12 17.60 -3.03
C GLY A 65 -9.45 16.23 -3.19
N TRP A 66 -8.33 16.15 -3.89
CA TRP A 66 -7.56 14.92 -4.05
C TRP A 66 -6.29 14.94 -3.23
N THR A 67 -5.93 13.76 -2.66
CA THR A 67 -4.69 13.53 -1.92
C THR A 67 -3.90 12.41 -2.57
N CYS A 68 -2.67 12.71 -3.03
CA CYS A 68 -1.79 11.72 -3.63
C CYS A 68 -0.61 11.38 -2.71
N PHE A 69 -0.19 10.11 -2.75
CA PHE A 69 0.93 9.56 -2.00
C PHE A 69 1.99 8.99 -2.94
N PRO A 70 3.27 9.05 -2.58
CA PRO A 70 4.36 8.40 -3.34
C PRO A 70 4.44 6.88 -3.17
N GLY A 71 3.55 6.27 -2.42
CA GLY A 71 3.40 4.84 -2.14
C GLY A 71 2.10 4.59 -1.39
N VAL A 72 1.75 3.35 -1.12
CA VAL A 72 0.58 3.02 -0.31
C VAL A 72 0.85 3.38 1.16
N PRO A 73 0.08 4.33 1.76
CA PRO A 73 0.44 4.90 3.06
C PRO A 73 0.29 3.95 4.25
N VAL A 74 -0.45 2.85 4.07
CA VAL A 74 -0.64 1.80 5.09
C VAL A 74 0.32 0.63 4.92
N THR A 75 1.15 0.63 3.86
CA THR A 75 2.11 -0.44 3.55
C THR A 75 3.53 0.09 3.65
N LEU A 76 4.27 -0.34 4.68
CA LEU A 76 5.62 0.16 4.94
C LEU A 76 6.57 -0.16 3.77
N GLY A 77 7.20 0.88 3.24
CA GLY A 77 8.21 0.76 2.19
C GLY A 77 7.65 0.62 0.76
N ASP A 78 6.34 0.59 0.60
CA ASP A 78 5.70 0.58 -0.71
C ASP A 78 6.03 1.84 -1.52
N LYS A 79 6.16 1.70 -2.84
CA LYS A 79 6.51 2.77 -3.79
C LYS A 79 5.55 2.88 -4.96
N HIS A 80 4.41 2.17 -4.91
CA HIS A 80 3.37 2.27 -5.90
C HIS A 80 2.45 3.44 -5.54
N PRO A 81 2.51 4.55 -6.30
CA PRO A 81 1.82 5.77 -5.92
C PRO A 81 0.31 5.62 -6.06
N MET A 82 -0.43 6.17 -5.12
CA MET A 82 -1.88 6.23 -5.15
C MET A 82 -2.39 7.65 -5.00
N CYS A 83 -3.58 7.93 -5.53
CA CYS A 83 -4.22 9.24 -5.48
C CYS A 83 -5.71 9.07 -5.17
N ASN A 84 -6.15 9.63 -4.07
CA ASN A 84 -7.40 9.34 -3.39
C ASN A 84 -8.31 10.56 -3.36
N ASP A 85 -9.60 10.37 -3.53
CA ASP A 85 -10.60 11.37 -3.17
C ASP A 85 -10.82 11.44 -1.64
N GLU A 86 -11.69 12.33 -1.21
CA GLU A 86 -11.99 12.53 0.21
C GLU A 86 -12.60 11.28 0.86
N VAL A 87 -13.47 10.55 0.15
CA VAL A 87 -14.11 9.32 0.68
C VAL A 87 -13.06 8.25 0.92
N TRP A 88 -12.16 8.05 -0.06
CA TRP A 88 -11.07 7.09 0.08
C TRP A 88 -10.09 7.49 1.19
N MET A 89 -9.82 8.78 1.36
CA MET A 89 -8.97 9.27 2.46
C MET A 89 -9.60 8.98 3.83
N ASN A 90 -10.92 9.17 3.98
CA ASN A 90 -11.64 8.86 5.21
C ASN A 90 -11.60 7.35 5.51
N TRP A 91 -11.74 6.52 4.48
CA TRP A 91 -11.56 5.08 4.61
C TRP A 91 -10.13 4.70 5.07
N LEU A 92 -9.07 5.30 4.50
CA LEU A 92 -7.69 5.06 4.93
C LEU A 92 -7.47 5.43 6.41
N TYR A 93 -8.06 6.53 6.88
CA TYR A 93 -8.00 6.89 8.31
C TYR A 93 -8.71 5.85 9.18
N ALA A 94 -9.86 5.34 8.73
CA ALA A 94 -10.58 4.29 9.45
C ALA A 94 -9.80 2.96 9.47
N VAL A 95 -9.11 2.61 8.37
CA VAL A 95 -8.21 1.45 8.32
C VAL A 95 -7.08 1.59 9.35
N VAL A 96 -6.43 2.74 9.42
CA VAL A 96 -5.37 2.98 10.43
C VAL A 96 -5.95 2.90 11.85
N HIS A 97 -7.14 3.45 12.07
CA HIS A 97 -7.83 3.38 13.35
C HIS A 97 -8.16 1.93 13.74
N LEU A 98 -8.71 1.16 12.81
CA LEU A 98 -9.03 -0.26 13.00
C LEU A 98 -7.80 -1.07 13.43
N PHE A 99 -6.67 -0.92 12.74
CA PHE A 99 -5.44 -1.62 13.09
C PHE A 99 -4.86 -1.18 14.44
N GLY A 100 -5.11 0.07 14.86
CA GLY A 100 -4.65 0.60 16.14
C GLY A 100 -5.54 0.25 17.34
N THR A 101 -6.85 0.11 17.15
CA THR A 101 -7.84 0.00 18.23
C THR A 101 -8.73 -1.23 18.14
N GLY A 102 -8.86 -1.87 16.98
CA GLY A 102 -9.82 -2.92 16.71
C GLY A 102 -11.25 -2.41 16.42
N GLU A 103 -11.45 -1.09 16.29
CA GLU A 103 -12.74 -0.47 16.06
C GLU A 103 -12.86 0.07 14.64
N TRP A 104 -13.97 -0.24 13.95
CA TRP A 104 -14.27 0.26 12.62
C TRP A 104 -15.18 1.49 12.67
N LEU A 105 -14.76 2.61 12.05
CA LEU A 105 -15.45 3.91 12.13
C LEU A 105 -15.71 4.53 10.75
N PHE A 106 -15.80 3.74 9.70
CA PHE A 106 -16.07 4.28 8.36
C PHE A 106 -17.50 4.00 7.92
N GLU A 107 -18.17 5.03 7.46
CA GLU A 107 -19.45 4.99 6.76
C GLU A 107 -19.41 6.04 5.64
N THR A 108 -20.06 5.74 4.51
CA THR A 108 -20.21 6.67 3.39
C THR A 108 -21.55 6.45 2.70
N ASP A 109 -22.11 7.52 2.12
CA ASP A 109 -23.30 7.48 1.28
C ASP A 109 -22.94 7.74 -0.21
N THR A 110 -21.65 7.89 -0.52
CA THR A 110 -21.14 8.17 -1.86
C THR A 110 -20.01 7.22 -2.21
N VAL A 111 -19.82 7.00 -3.51
CA VAL A 111 -18.73 6.19 -4.03
C VAL A 111 -17.40 6.93 -3.85
N GLY A 112 -16.38 6.23 -3.32
CA GLY A 112 -15.01 6.72 -3.21
C GLY A 112 -14.13 6.19 -4.32
N TYR A 113 -13.10 6.95 -4.70
CA TYR A 113 -12.19 6.61 -5.78
C TYR A 113 -10.73 6.72 -5.36
N SER A 114 -9.94 5.74 -5.80
CA SER A 114 -8.49 5.82 -5.74
C SER A 114 -7.87 5.39 -7.08
N TYR A 115 -6.87 6.13 -7.53
CA TYR A 115 -6.10 5.82 -8.74
C TYR A 115 -4.74 5.23 -8.37
N MET A 116 -4.37 4.14 -9.05
CA MET A 116 -3.04 3.56 -9.04
C MET A 116 -2.55 3.29 -10.47
N LEU A 117 -2.34 4.36 -11.27
CA LEU A 117 -1.96 4.25 -12.69
C LEU A 117 -0.52 3.73 -12.92
N ARG A 118 0.22 3.43 -11.86
CA ARG A 118 1.55 2.79 -11.92
C ARG A 118 1.51 1.35 -11.43
N GLY A 119 0.32 0.80 -11.29
CA GLY A 119 0.12 -0.54 -10.75
C GLY A 119 0.34 -0.62 -9.25
N ASP A 120 0.28 -1.82 -8.73
CA ASP A 120 0.42 -2.14 -7.32
C ASP A 120 1.63 -3.06 -7.07
N ALA A 121 2.00 -3.25 -5.80
CA ALA A 121 2.87 -4.33 -5.37
C ALA A 121 2.18 -5.68 -5.54
N LEU A 122 2.93 -6.76 -5.32
CA LEU A 122 2.31 -8.07 -5.14
C LEU A 122 1.38 -8.02 -3.93
N VAL A 123 0.11 -8.38 -4.13
CA VAL A 123 -0.92 -8.45 -3.09
C VAL A 123 -1.58 -9.80 -3.10
N ASN A 124 -2.01 -10.28 -1.95
CA ASN A 124 -2.86 -11.45 -1.84
C ASN A 124 -4.32 -10.99 -1.82
N ASN A 125 -5.06 -11.29 -2.87
CA ASN A 125 -6.45 -10.85 -3.02
C ASN A 125 -7.43 -11.51 -2.04
N ASN A 126 -7.03 -12.62 -1.40
CA ASN A 126 -7.88 -13.36 -0.45
C ASN A 126 -7.43 -13.18 1.00
N ASP A 127 -6.24 -12.65 1.25
CA ASP A 127 -5.69 -12.51 2.59
C ASP A 127 -4.80 -11.26 2.69
N VAL A 128 -5.36 -10.19 3.18
CA VAL A 128 -4.64 -8.91 3.41
C VAL A 128 -3.48 -9.04 4.40
N THR A 129 -3.45 -10.08 5.23
CA THR A 129 -2.33 -10.35 6.15
C THR A 129 -1.11 -10.94 5.46
N GLY A 130 -1.24 -11.36 4.21
CA GLY A 130 -0.15 -11.95 3.42
C GLY A 130 0.24 -13.35 3.83
N GLY A 131 -0.64 -14.07 4.52
CA GLY A 131 -0.34 -15.39 5.10
C GLY A 131 -0.17 -16.53 4.10
N ASP A 132 -0.80 -16.46 2.92
CA ASP A 132 -0.72 -17.50 1.90
C ASP A 132 0.16 -17.06 0.72
N VAL A 133 1.32 -17.68 0.59
CA VAL A 133 2.32 -17.38 -0.45
C VAL A 133 1.94 -17.90 -1.85
N GLY A 134 0.81 -18.58 -2.01
CA GLY A 134 0.39 -19.16 -3.29
C GLY A 134 -0.53 -18.29 -4.13
N LEU A 135 -1.09 -17.21 -3.57
CA LEU A 135 -2.18 -16.43 -4.15
C LEU A 135 -1.82 -14.96 -4.41
N TRP A 136 -0.52 -14.66 -4.56
CA TRP A 136 -0.05 -13.31 -4.82
C TRP A 136 -0.24 -12.91 -6.28
N ASP A 137 -0.93 -11.81 -6.49
CA ASP A 137 -1.15 -11.17 -7.77
C ASP A 137 -0.55 -9.77 -7.81
N GLN A 138 -0.22 -9.29 -9.01
CA GLN A 138 0.20 -7.92 -9.24
C GLN A 138 -0.76 -7.26 -10.22
N GLU A 139 -1.45 -6.22 -9.75
CA GLU A 139 -2.27 -5.41 -10.64
C GLU A 139 -1.42 -4.41 -11.42
N GLY A 140 -1.72 -4.32 -12.73
CA GLY A 140 -1.28 -3.22 -13.57
C GLY A 140 -1.96 -1.90 -13.20
N PRO A 141 -1.95 -0.90 -14.11
CA PRO A 141 -2.72 0.33 -13.94
C PRO A 141 -4.20 0.04 -13.66
N HIS A 142 -4.73 0.59 -12.57
CA HIS A 142 -6.10 0.35 -12.14
C HIS A 142 -6.70 1.54 -11.39
N ILE A 143 -8.01 1.48 -11.19
CA ILE A 143 -8.77 2.33 -10.27
C ILE A 143 -9.37 1.41 -9.21
N MET A 144 -9.42 1.89 -7.98
CA MET A 144 -10.14 1.23 -6.90
C MET A 144 -11.38 2.07 -6.53
N MET A 145 -12.47 1.39 -6.16
CA MET A 145 -13.74 2.03 -5.83
C MET A 145 -14.29 1.47 -4.52
N LEU A 146 -14.69 2.38 -3.63
CA LEU A 146 -15.49 2.06 -2.44
C LEU A 146 -16.95 2.31 -2.75
N PHE A 147 -17.82 1.41 -2.35
CA PHE A 147 -19.26 1.54 -2.51
C PHE A 147 -19.94 1.72 -1.13
N PRO A 148 -21.05 2.46 -1.07
CA PRO A 148 -21.78 2.67 0.18
C PRO A 148 -22.27 1.37 0.83
N THR A 149 -22.63 0.40 0.01
CA THR A 149 -23.11 -0.91 0.47
C THR A 149 -22.52 -2.05 -0.34
N LEU A 150 -22.40 -3.23 0.27
CA LEU A 150 -21.97 -4.45 -0.42
C LEU A 150 -23.03 -4.99 -1.39
N GLU A 151 -24.30 -4.63 -1.21
CA GLU A 151 -25.38 -5.01 -2.12
C GLU A 151 -25.14 -4.47 -3.54
N GLU A 152 -24.57 -3.25 -3.65
CA GLU A 152 -24.28 -2.61 -4.95
C GLU A 152 -23.20 -3.34 -5.77
N ILE A 153 -22.38 -4.17 -5.11
CA ILE A 153 -21.27 -4.92 -5.72
C ILE A 153 -21.44 -6.44 -5.63
N ALA A 154 -22.61 -6.92 -5.17
CA ALA A 154 -22.86 -8.33 -4.91
C ALA A 154 -22.67 -9.22 -6.15
N ASP A 155 -23.03 -8.72 -7.33
CA ASP A 155 -22.94 -9.44 -8.60
C ASP A 155 -21.55 -9.38 -9.26
N LEU A 156 -20.60 -8.62 -8.71
CA LEU A 156 -19.25 -8.57 -9.27
C LEU A 156 -18.46 -9.85 -8.92
N PRO A 157 -17.61 -10.32 -9.84
CA PRO A 157 -16.75 -11.47 -9.57
C PRO A 157 -15.75 -11.17 -8.44
N ARG A 158 -15.31 -12.23 -7.74
CA ARG A 158 -14.21 -12.23 -6.76
C ARG A 158 -12.92 -12.78 -7.37
N ASP A 159 -13.00 -13.34 -8.57
CA ASP A 159 -11.83 -13.80 -9.30
C ASP A 159 -11.18 -12.65 -10.06
N PRO A 160 -9.93 -12.27 -9.70
CA PRO A 160 -9.20 -11.20 -10.38
C PRO A 160 -8.96 -11.50 -11.88
N ASN A 161 -9.09 -12.76 -12.31
CA ASN A 161 -8.92 -13.18 -13.69
C ASN A 161 -10.23 -13.19 -14.51
N ALA A 162 -11.32 -12.69 -13.95
CA ALA A 162 -12.64 -12.63 -14.64
C ALA A 162 -12.66 -11.70 -15.86
N GLY A 163 -11.61 -10.88 -16.05
CA GLY A 163 -11.45 -10.03 -17.24
C GLY A 163 -12.19 -8.70 -17.19
N GLY A 164 -12.52 -8.21 -15.99
CA GLY A 164 -13.20 -6.94 -15.75
C GLY A 164 -13.08 -6.49 -14.30
N PRO A 165 -13.93 -5.57 -13.83
CA PRO A 165 -13.98 -5.20 -12.41
C PRO A 165 -14.26 -6.42 -11.53
N TYR A 166 -13.60 -6.50 -10.38
CA TYR A 166 -13.78 -7.57 -9.40
C TYR A 166 -13.68 -7.02 -7.97
N VAL A 167 -14.26 -7.76 -7.01
CA VAL A 167 -14.22 -7.41 -5.59
C VAL A 167 -12.97 -8.01 -4.96
N MET A 168 -12.22 -7.19 -4.24
CA MET A 168 -11.01 -7.55 -3.54
C MET A 168 -11.27 -7.61 -2.04
N TRP A 169 -10.63 -8.60 -1.36
CA TRP A 169 -10.66 -8.82 0.08
C TRP A 169 -12.04 -9.14 0.67
N ASP A 170 -12.90 -9.75 -0.12
CA ASP A 170 -14.17 -10.31 0.33
C ASP A 170 -13.92 -11.67 1.01
N ASN A 171 -13.35 -11.64 2.22
CA ASN A 171 -13.08 -12.82 3.02
C ASN A 171 -13.39 -12.56 4.50
N ASP A 172 -14.59 -12.97 4.93
CA ASP A 172 -15.11 -12.83 6.28
C ASP A 172 -14.29 -13.56 7.37
N GLU A 173 -13.43 -14.51 6.97
CA GLU A 173 -12.63 -15.29 7.92
C GLU A 173 -11.43 -14.50 8.48
N VAL A 174 -10.94 -13.51 7.72
CA VAL A 174 -9.74 -12.74 8.07
C VAL A 174 -10.09 -11.45 8.81
N PHE A 175 -11.16 -10.77 8.40
CA PHE A 175 -11.66 -9.56 9.05
C PHE A 175 -13.16 -9.68 9.32
N PRO A 176 -13.61 -9.56 10.58
CA PRO A 176 -15.02 -9.65 10.95
C PRO A 176 -15.87 -8.46 10.48
N PHE A 177 -15.28 -7.58 9.66
CA PHE A 177 -15.91 -6.40 9.10
C PHE A 177 -15.61 -6.38 7.61
N ASP A 178 -16.58 -6.09 6.80
CA ASP A 178 -16.44 -5.78 5.37
C ASP A 178 -15.57 -4.53 5.13
N ALA A 179 -14.73 -4.22 6.10
CA ALA A 179 -13.99 -2.98 6.26
C ALA A 179 -12.97 -2.71 5.14
N LEU A 180 -12.42 -3.77 4.56
CA LEU A 180 -11.37 -3.66 3.56
C LEU A 180 -11.85 -3.97 2.14
N ILE A 181 -13.13 -4.35 1.99
CA ILE A 181 -13.71 -4.70 0.70
C ILE A 181 -13.77 -3.47 -0.21
N HIS A 182 -13.25 -3.63 -1.41
CA HIS A 182 -13.33 -2.61 -2.47
C HIS A 182 -13.34 -3.26 -3.86
N VAL A 183 -13.74 -2.49 -4.86
CA VAL A 183 -13.76 -2.93 -6.25
C VAL A 183 -12.48 -2.51 -6.94
N MET A 184 -11.79 -3.46 -7.57
CA MET A 184 -10.69 -3.25 -8.48
C MET A 184 -11.20 -3.09 -9.90
N VAL A 185 -10.76 -2.07 -10.62
CA VAL A 185 -11.10 -1.81 -12.02
C VAL A 185 -9.80 -1.77 -12.83
N PRO A 186 -9.34 -2.91 -13.38
CA PRO A 186 -8.16 -2.97 -14.22
C PRO A 186 -8.31 -2.08 -15.47
N LEU A 187 -7.28 -1.32 -15.81
CA LEU A 187 -7.25 -0.45 -17.01
C LEU A 187 -6.45 -1.05 -18.17
N THR A 188 -5.76 -2.15 -17.90
CA THR A 188 -5.00 -2.92 -18.89
C THR A 188 -5.25 -4.40 -18.69
N ASP A 189 -5.02 -5.20 -19.73
CA ASP A 189 -4.99 -6.65 -19.57
C ASP A 189 -3.91 -7.04 -18.56
N ARG A 190 -4.20 -8.06 -17.74
CA ARG A 190 -3.16 -8.67 -16.90
C ARG A 190 -2.17 -9.39 -17.81
N ASP A 191 -0.89 -9.11 -17.63
CA ASP A 191 0.19 -9.89 -18.21
C ASP A 191 0.13 -11.31 -17.57
N ARG A 192 -0.31 -12.30 -18.34
CA ARG A 192 -0.44 -13.71 -17.93
C ARG A 192 0.86 -14.49 -18.17
#